data_d4c9f2c39d66950c6229636ed4686051
#
_entry.id   d4c9f2c39d66950c6229636ed4686051
#
_cell.length_a   1.000
_cell.length_b   1.000
_cell.length_c   1.000
_cell.angle_alpha   90.00
_cell.angle_beta   90.00
_cell.angle_gamma   90.00
#
_symmetry.space_group_name_H-M   'P 1'
#
loop_
_entity.id
_entity.type
_entity.pdbx_description
1 polymer ?
#
loop_
_entity_poly.entity_id
_entity_poly.type
_entity_poly.pdbx_seq_one_letter_code
_entity_poly.pdbx_strand_id
1 'polypeptide(L)'
;WYRATAPLCHLFYFIGGIFVGKNTYYITTPIYYPSDNFHIGHCYTTVIADALARYKRLKGYDVFFLTGSDEHGQKIEERAKKKGCTPKEFVDPIIDNAKDLWKSLDISYNKFIRTTDPEHVECVQKVFKQLYDQGDIYKGTYEGWYCTPCESFWTESQLKDGKCPD
;
A
#
# COMPACT_ATOMS: atom_id res chain seq x y z
N TRP A 1 5.20 8.04 -14.80
CA TRP A 1 6.03 9.07 -14.15
C TRP A 1 5.12 10.21 -13.70
N TYR A 2 4.62 10.13 -12.49
CA TYR A 2 3.82 11.20 -11.91
C TYR A 2 4.80 12.24 -11.36
N ARG A 3 4.86 13.40 -12.00
CA ARG A 3 5.47 14.59 -11.42
C ARG A 3 4.49 15.14 -10.39
N ALA A 4 4.58 14.64 -9.14
CA ALA A 4 3.92 15.28 -8.04
C ALA A 4 4.55 16.67 -7.88
N THR A 5 3.83 17.72 -8.26
CA THR A 5 4.13 19.08 -7.86
C THR A 5 3.68 19.26 -6.39
N ALA A 6 4.33 18.54 -5.47
CA ALA A 6 4.45 19.05 -4.13
C ALA A 6 5.30 20.32 -4.25
N PRO A 7 5.01 21.43 -3.53
CA PRO A 7 5.91 22.54 -3.51
C PRO A 7 7.23 22.00 -2.95
N LEU A 8 8.21 21.88 -3.84
CA LEU A 8 9.57 21.55 -3.50
C LEU A 8 10.08 22.75 -2.66
N CYS A 9 9.85 22.69 -1.36
CA CYS A 9 10.60 23.50 -0.42
C CYS A 9 12.02 22.93 -0.44
N HIS A 10 12.80 23.33 -1.47
CA HIS A 10 14.23 23.06 -1.52
C HIS A 10 14.88 23.80 -0.37
N LEU A 11 15.06 23.10 0.75
CA LEU A 11 15.94 23.57 1.81
C LEU A 11 17.37 23.40 1.28
N PHE A 12 17.87 24.47 0.67
CA PHE A 12 19.28 24.55 0.25
C PHE A 12 20.15 24.87 1.48
N TYR A 13 21.09 23.98 1.78
CA TYR A 13 22.16 24.31 2.73
C TYR A 13 23.27 25.04 1.99
N PHE A 14 23.63 26.24 2.47
CA PHE A 14 24.73 27.00 1.93
C PHE A 14 26.02 26.58 2.64
N ILE A 15 26.91 25.85 1.96
CA ILE A 15 28.26 25.56 2.42
C ILE A 15 29.20 26.02 1.30
N GLY A 16 29.95 27.11 1.55
CA GLY A 16 31.01 27.55 0.67
C GLY A 16 30.59 27.94 -0.75
N GLY A 17 29.39 28.54 -0.94
CA GLY A 17 28.95 29.04 -2.24
C GLY A 17 28.43 28.00 -3.24
N ILE A 18 28.32 26.74 -2.85
CA ILE A 18 27.78 25.68 -3.70
C ILE A 18 26.38 25.30 -3.21
N PHE A 19 25.38 25.39 -4.10
CA PHE A 19 24.03 24.85 -3.84
C PHE A 19 24.05 23.35 -4.03
N VAL A 20 24.03 22.57 -2.95
CA VAL A 20 23.90 21.12 -3.00
C VAL A 20 22.43 20.75 -2.81
N GLY A 21 21.79 20.25 -3.85
CA GLY A 21 20.46 19.67 -3.73
C GLY A 21 20.51 18.43 -2.83
N LYS A 22 19.51 18.30 -1.93
CA LYS A 22 19.39 17.13 -1.06
C LYS A 22 19.06 15.91 -1.90
N ASN A 23 19.81 14.81 -1.75
CA ASN A 23 19.46 13.54 -2.38
C ASN A 23 18.11 13.06 -1.84
N THR A 24 17.22 12.61 -2.71
CA THR A 24 15.92 12.06 -2.34
C THR A 24 16.00 10.55 -2.14
N TYR A 25 15.18 10.03 -1.22
CA TYR A 25 15.06 8.60 -0.98
C TYR A 25 13.59 8.25 -0.71
N TYR A 26 13.05 7.34 -1.53
CA TYR A 26 11.69 6.84 -1.39
C TYR A 26 11.71 5.39 -0.92
N ILE A 27 10.94 5.08 0.11
CA ILE A 27 10.80 3.74 0.66
C ILE A 27 9.33 3.45 0.98
N THR A 28 8.89 2.22 0.70
CA THR A 28 7.54 1.75 1.04
C THR A 28 7.59 0.45 1.80
N THR A 29 6.56 0.18 2.60
CA THR A 29 6.18 -1.19 2.96
C THR A 29 5.22 -1.75 1.90
N PRO A 30 4.91 -3.06 1.91
CA PRO A 30 3.66 -3.55 1.33
C PRO A 30 2.47 -2.80 1.95
N ILE A 31 1.40 -2.62 1.19
CA ILE A 31 0.12 -2.23 1.79
C ILE A 31 -0.50 -3.47 2.43
N TYR A 32 -0.94 -3.33 3.69
CA TYR A 32 -1.39 -4.47 4.48
C TYR A 32 -2.89 -4.71 4.31
N TYR A 33 -3.28 -5.99 4.22
CA TYR A 33 -4.66 -6.40 4.03
C TYR A 33 -5.41 -6.41 5.38
N PRO A 34 -6.39 -5.51 5.60
CA PRO A 34 -7.03 -5.35 6.90
C PRO A 34 -8.19 -6.34 7.09
N SER A 35 -7.96 -7.61 6.81
CA SER A 35 -8.95 -8.66 7.08
C SER A 35 -9.04 -9.01 8.56
N ASP A 36 -8.00 -8.70 9.34
CA ASP A 36 -7.91 -8.87 10.79
C ASP A 36 -6.92 -7.87 11.39
N ASN A 37 -6.79 -7.85 12.72
CA ASN A 37 -5.81 -7.00 13.41
C ASN A 37 -4.38 -7.31 12.96
N PHE A 38 -3.54 -6.27 12.92
CA PHE A 38 -2.14 -6.42 12.57
C PHE A 38 -1.39 -7.19 13.67
N HIS A 39 -0.40 -7.96 13.26
CA HIS A 39 0.39 -8.82 14.13
C HIS A 39 1.90 -8.58 13.92
N ILE A 40 2.73 -9.32 14.67
CA ILE A 40 4.19 -9.17 14.67
C ILE A 40 4.83 -9.24 13.28
N GLY A 41 4.26 -9.98 12.33
CA GLY A 41 4.75 -10.04 10.95
C GLY A 41 4.64 -8.69 10.23
N HIS A 42 3.54 -7.96 10.44
CA HIS A 42 3.38 -6.59 9.91
C HIS A 42 4.38 -5.62 10.56
N CYS A 43 4.57 -5.75 11.89
CA CYS A 43 5.56 -4.95 12.63
C CYS A 43 6.97 -5.18 12.11
N TYR A 44 7.35 -6.44 11.86
CA TYR A 44 8.68 -6.80 11.36
C TYR A 44 9.02 -6.08 10.08
N THR A 45 8.15 -6.12 9.07
CA THR A 45 8.36 -5.44 7.78
C THR A 45 8.43 -3.92 7.95
N THR A 46 7.53 -3.35 8.74
CA THR A 46 7.45 -1.90 8.93
C THR A 46 8.65 -1.36 9.70
N VAL A 47 9.13 -2.05 10.74
CA VAL A 47 10.31 -1.64 11.52
C VAL A 47 11.57 -1.66 10.67
N ILE A 48 11.74 -2.65 9.76
CA ILE A 48 12.88 -2.68 8.83
C ILE A 48 12.85 -1.45 7.91
N ALA A 49 11.69 -1.14 7.33
CA ALA A 49 11.54 0.02 6.46
C ALA A 49 11.80 1.33 7.23
N ASP A 50 11.31 1.45 8.46
CA ASP A 50 11.53 2.60 9.32
C ASP A 50 13.01 2.79 9.69
N ALA A 51 13.71 1.71 10.03
CA ALA A 51 15.14 1.75 10.32
C ALA A 51 15.94 2.28 9.12
N LEU A 52 15.61 1.84 7.91
CA LEU A 52 16.23 2.33 6.67
C LEU A 52 15.88 3.80 6.41
N ALA A 53 14.63 4.20 6.60
CA ALA A 53 14.20 5.58 6.46
C ALA A 53 14.94 6.51 7.43
N ARG A 54 15.04 6.13 8.70
CA ARG A 54 15.80 6.86 9.73
C ARG A 54 17.28 6.95 9.38
N TYR A 55 17.89 5.84 8.97
CA TYR A 55 19.30 5.82 8.52
C TYR A 55 19.53 6.80 7.38
N LYS A 56 18.67 6.82 6.37
CA LYS A 56 18.79 7.73 5.24
C LYS A 56 18.60 9.19 5.64
N ARG A 57 17.69 9.50 6.57
CA ARG A 57 17.53 10.84 7.14
C ARG A 57 18.80 11.30 7.88
N LEU A 58 19.42 10.40 8.67
CA LEU A 58 20.70 10.68 9.34
C LEU A 58 21.83 10.94 8.35
N LYS A 59 21.80 10.33 7.15
CA LYS A 59 22.72 10.59 6.06
C LYS A 59 22.42 11.88 5.28
N GLY A 60 21.42 12.65 5.67
CA GLY A 60 21.06 13.92 5.04
C GLY A 60 20.15 13.79 3.81
N TYR A 61 19.59 12.63 3.53
CA TYR A 61 18.61 12.46 2.44
C TYR A 61 17.27 13.11 2.80
N ASP A 62 16.57 13.57 1.76
CA ASP A 62 15.15 13.89 1.84
C ASP A 62 14.36 12.60 1.64
N VAL A 63 13.75 12.08 2.72
CA VAL A 63 13.13 10.76 2.74
C VAL A 63 11.63 10.86 2.73
N PHE A 64 10.98 10.16 1.79
CA PHE A 64 9.56 9.89 1.83
C PHE A 64 9.31 8.40 2.11
N PHE A 65 8.73 8.13 3.28
CA PHE A 65 8.37 6.78 3.71
C PHE A 65 6.85 6.61 3.66
N LEU A 66 6.39 5.69 2.80
CA LEU A 66 4.98 5.37 2.59
C LEU A 66 4.65 3.99 3.17
N THR A 67 3.57 3.90 3.91
CA THR A 67 2.92 2.65 4.31
C THR A 67 1.42 2.76 4.06
N GLY A 68 0.65 1.69 4.26
CA GLY A 68 -0.79 1.80 4.05
C GLY A 68 -1.52 0.47 4.14
N SER A 69 -2.77 0.48 3.66
CA SER A 69 -3.69 -0.66 3.69
C SER A 69 -4.31 -0.93 2.32
N ASP A 70 -4.48 -2.23 2.03
CA ASP A 70 -5.23 -2.74 0.88
C ASP A 70 -6.64 -3.12 1.32
N GLU A 71 -7.63 -2.29 0.99
CA GLU A 71 -8.96 -2.33 1.60
C GLU A 71 -10.05 -2.91 0.70
N HIS A 72 -9.69 -3.39 -0.47
CA HIS A 72 -10.62 -4.05 -1.39
C HIS A 72 -10.44 -5.57 -1.35
N GLY A 73 -11.50 -6.30 -1.73
CA GLY A 73 -11.46 -7.74 -1.87
C GLY A 73 -12.66 -8.46 -1.27
N GLN A 74 -12.94 -9.65 -1.80
CA GLN A 74 -14.09 -10.44 -1.44
C GLN A 74 -14.10 -10.85 0.05
N LYS A 75 -12.95 -11.14 0.61
CA LYS A 75 -12.80 -11.46 2.04
C LYS A 75 -13.32 -10.36 2.97
N ILE A 76 -12.99 -9.09 2.64
CA ILE A 76 -13.44 -7.94 3.42
C ILE A 76 -14.95 -7.79 3.28
N GLU A 77 -15.49 -7.91 2.05
CA GLU A 77 -16.92 -7.84 1.78
C GLU A 77 -17.70 -8.92 2.55
N GLU A 78 -17.23 -10.17 2.51
CA GLU A 78 -17.87 -11.28 3.24
C GLU A 78 -17.85 -11.08 4.76
N ARG A 79 -16.73 -10.59 5.31
CA ARG A 79 -16.60 -10.31 6.74
C ARG A 79 -17.48 -9.15 7.17
N ALA A 80 -17.54 -8.08 6.38
CA ALA A 80 -18.43 -6.94 6.60
C ALA A 80 -19.90 -7.39 6.59
N LYS A 81 -20.29 -8.19 5.59
CA LYS A 81 -21.65 -8.74 5.50
C LYS A 81 -22.01 -9.62 6.70
N LYS A 82 -21.09 -10.47 7.18
CA LYS A 82 -21.29 -11.28 8.39
C LYS A 82 -21.48 -10.44 9.65
N LYS A 83 -20.84 -9.25 9.71
CA LYS A 83 -21.00 -8.28 10.80
C LYS A 83 -22.19 -7.32 10.62
N GLY A 84 -22.87 -7.35 9.49
CA GLY A 84 -23.99 -6.47 9.18
C GLY A 84 -23.58 -5.01 8.95
N CYS A 85 -22.38 -4.75 8.44
CA CYS A 85 -21.85 -3.42 8.18
C CYS A 85 -21.27 -3.32 6.76
N THR A 86 -20.95 -2.11 6.33
CA THR A 86 -20.26 -1.88 5.06
C THR A 86 -18.78 -2.29 5.14
N PRO A 87 -18.12 -2.59 3.99
CA PRO A 87 -16.67 -2.86 3.98
C PRO A 87 -15.84 -1.77 4.67
N LYS A 88 -16.19 -0.49 4.45
CA LYS A 88 -15.50 0.63 5.08
C LYS A 88 -15.67 0.64 6.60
N GLU A 89 -16.89 0.48 7.11
CA GLU A 89 -17.16 0.40 8.54
C GLU A 89 -16.48 -0.81 9.20
N PHE A 90 -16.25 -1.87 8.42
CA PHE A 90 -15.51 -3.04 8.89
C PHE A 90 -14.01 -2.77 9.05
N VAL A 91 -13.38 -2.09 8.06
CA VAL A 91 -11.93 -1.89 8.06
C VAL A 91 -11.49 -0.67 8.89
N ASP A 92 -12.32 0.38 9.03
CA ASP A 92 -11.96 1.60 9.74
C ASP A 92 -11.36 1.34 11.15
N PRO A 93 -11.99 0.55 12.04
CA PRO A 93 -11.42 0.28 13.36
C PRO A 93 -10.12 -0.53 13.31
N ILE A 94 -9.94 -1.40 12.30
CA ILE A 94 -8.71 -2.17 12.13
C ILE A 94 -7.57 -1.22 11.74
N ILE A 95 -7.85 -0.27 10.87
CA ILE A 95 -6.87 0.73 10.44
C ILE A 95 -6.50 1.69 11.56
N ASP A 96 -7.47 2.10 12.38
CA ASP A 96 -7.19 2.94 13.54
C ASP A 96 -6.27 2.20 14.54
N ASN A 97 -6.55 0.93 14.83
CA ASN A 97 -5.67 0.08 15.64
C ASN A 97 -4.26 -0.06 15.04
N ALA A 98 -4.17 -0.20 13.71
CA ALA A 98 -2.88 -0.26 13.01
C ALA A 98 -2.07 1.04 13.15
N LYS A 99 -2.73 2.19 13.02
CA LYS A 99 -2.09 3.50 13.21
C LYS A 99 -1.64 3.70 14.66
N ASP A 100 -2.43 3.28 15.63
CA ASP A 100 -2.04 3.31 17.04
C ASP A 100 -0.86 2.38 17.34
N LEU A 101 -0.81 1.21 16.70
CA LEU A 101 0.33 0.30 16.78
C LEU A 101 1.59 0.95 16.19
N TRP A 102 1.51 1.58 15.00
CA TRP A 102 2.64 2.30 14.41
C TRP A 102 3.09 3.46 15.28
N LYS A 103 2.17 4.16 15.90
CA LYS A 103 2.48 5.22 16.86
C LYS A 103 3.19 4.68 18.09
N SER A 104 2.75 3.54 18.64
CA SER A 104 3.39 2.91 19.80
C SER A 104 4.82 2.43 19.51
N LEU A 105 5.11 2.06 18.28
CA LEU A 105 6.43 1.68 17.79
C LEU A 105 7.26 2.86 17.27
N ASP A 106 6.76 4.08 17.39
CA ASP A 106 7.38 5.31 16.89
C ASP A 106 7.78 5.23 15.40
N ILE A 107 6.94 4.61 14.57
CA ILE A 107 7.18 4.47 13.12
C ILE A 107 7.09 5.84 12.45
N SER A 108 8.15 6.23 11.73
CA SER A 108 8.34 7.59 11.19
C SER A 108 7.86 7.75 9.74
N TYR A 109 6.76 7.09 9.35
CA TYR A 109 6.19 7.22 8.01
C TYR A 109 5.72 8.65 7.71
N ASN A 110 5.83 9.06 6.45
CA ASN A 110 5.34 10.36 5.98
C ASN A 110 3.86 10.33 5.63
N LYS A 111 3.39 9.19 5.08
CA LYS A 111 2.00 9.00 4.70
C LYS A 111 1.57 7.56 4.95
N PHE A 112 0.36 7.41 5.50
CA PHE A 112 -0.38 6.16 5.51
C PHE A 112 -1.46 6.27 4.44
N ILE A 113 -1.34 5.51 3.34
CA ILE A 113 -2.31 5.51 2.26
C ILE A 113 -3.33 4.39 2.45
N ARG A 114 -4.58 4.70 2.19
CA ARG A 114 -5.65 3.71 2.10
C ARG A 114 -6.08 3.58 0.64
N THR A 115 -6.28 2.38 0.14
CA THR A 115 -6.73 2.19 -1.25
C THR A 115 -8.16 2.72 -1.46
N THR A 116 -8.90 3.01 -0.39
CA THR A 116 -10.21 3.68 -0.39
C THR A 116 -10.13 5.21 -0.29
N ASP A 117 -8.94 5.80 -0.12
CA ASP A 117 -8.79 7.26 -0.10
C ASP A 117 -9.19 7.86 -1.45
N PRO A 118 -9.98 8.94 -1.49
CA PRO A 118 -10.44 9.55 -2.73
C PRO A 118 -9.30 9.95 -3.68
N GLU A 119 -8.21 10.48 -3.15
CA GLU A 119 -7.03 10.86 -3.95
C GLU A 119 -6.35 9.65 -4.58
N HIS A 120 -6.33 8.48 -3.90
CA HIS A 120 -5.82 7.24 -4.45
C HIS A 120 -6.72 6.75 -5.59
N VAL A 121 -8.02 6.72 -5.36
CA VAL A 121 -9.02 6.30 -6.36
C VAL A 121 -8.92 7.18 -7.63
N GLU A 122 -8.85 8.49 -7.47
CA GLU A 122 -8.69 9.42 -8.60
C GLU A 122 -7.41 9.15 -9.40
N CYS A 123 -6.29 8.92 -8.69
CA CYS A 123 -5.01 8.62 -9.34
C CYS A 123 -5.07 7.31 -10.12
N VAL A 124 -5.62 6.24 -9.51
CA VAL A 124 -5.79 4.93 -10.17
C VAL A 124 -6.68 5.05 -11.41
N GLN A 125 -7.80 5.76 -11.31
CA GLN A 125 -8.70 5.97 -12.45
C GLN A 125 -8.02 6.70 -13.60
N LYS A 126 -7.20 7.71 -13.32
CA LYS A 126 -6.43 8.44 -14.34
C LYS A 126 -5.42 7.54 -15.05
N VAL A 127 -4.64 6.76 -14.28
CA VAL A 127 -3.64 5.84 -14.83
C VAL A 127 -4.32 4.75 -15.65
N PHE A 128 -5.38 4.13 -15.10
CA PHE A 128 -6.14 3.10 -15.81
C PHE A 128 -6.71 3.61 -17.14
N LYS A 129 -7.34 4.82 -17.10
CA LYS A 129 -7.88 5.42 -18.31
C LYS A 129 -6.80 5.71 -19.36
N GLN A 130 -5.64 6.20 -18.94
CA GLN A 130 -4.52 6.45 -19.86
C GLN A 130 -4.09 5.16 -20.56
N LEU A 131 -3.88 4.07 -19.81
CA LEU A 131 -3.48 2.77 -20.36
C LEU A 131 -4.55 2.16 -21.25
N TYR A 132 -5.83 2.35 -20.90
CA TYR A 132 -6.95 1.93 -21.74
C TYR A 132 -7.00 2.70 -23.06
N ASP A 133 -6.85 4.03 -23.01
CA ASP A 133 -6.86 4.89 -24.21
C ASP A 133 -5.64 4.61 -25.12
N GLN A 134 -4.52 4.14 -24.57
CA GLN A 134 -3.33 3.71 -25.32
C GLN A 134 -3.48 2.32 -25.94
N GLY A 135 -4.50 1.56 -25.56
CA GLY A 135 -4.73 0.19 -26.04
C GLY A 135 -3.96 -0.90 -25.29
N ASP A 136 -3.26 -0.53 -24.20
CA ASP A 136 -2.53 -1.50 -23.36
C ASP A 136 -3.47 -2.36 -22.49
N ILE A 137 -4.67 -1.84 -22.21
CA ILE A 137 -5.72 -2.52 -21.47
C ILE A 137 -6.92 -2.75 -22.38
N TYR A 138 -7.42 -3.97 -22.41
CA TYR A 138 -8.64 -4.34 -23.14
C TYR A 138 -9.51 -5.29 -22.32
N LYS A 139 -10.82 -5.33 -22.62
CA LYS A 139 -11.74 -6.24 -21.97
C LYS A 139 -11.59 -7.65 -22.58
N GLY A 140 -11.23 -8.61 -21.75
CA GLY A 140 -11.13 -10.02 -22.11
C GLY A 140 -11.95 -10.90 -21.18
N THR A 141 -11.99 -12.21 -21.49
CA THR A 141 -12.56 -13.24 -20.62
C THR A 141 -11.45 -14.18 -20.20
N TYR A 142 -11.43 -14.50 -18.92
CA TYR A 142 -10.55 -15.51 -18.35
C TYR A 142 -11.40 -16.54 -17.58
N GLU A 143 -11.19 -17.81 -17.87
CA GLU A 143 -11.86 -18.92 -17.18
C GLU A 143 -10.83 -19.76 -16.42
N GLY A 144 -11.13 -20.07 -15.17
CA GLY A 144 -10.25 -20.88 -14.32
C GLY A 144 -10.92 -21.19 -12.98
N TRP A 145 -10.30 -22.07 -12.21
CA TRP A 145 -10.73 -22.42 -10.86
C TRP A 145 -10.38 -21.29 -9.89
N TYR A 146 -11.38 -20.63 -9.32
CA TYR A 146 -11.16 -19.55 -8.37
C TYR A 146 -11.32 -20.02 -6.92
N CYS A 147 -10.30 -19.75 -6.10
CA CYS A 147 -10.35 -20.01 -4.66
C CYS A 147 -10.61 -18.72 -3.90
N THR A 148 -11.78 -18.58 -3.28
CA THR A 148 -12.15 -17.41 -2.49
C THR A 148 -11.24 -17.17 -1.27
N PRO A 149 -10.86 -18.21 -0.48
CA PRO A 149 -9.91 -17.99 0.62
C PRO A 149 -8.54 -17.48 0.20
N CYS A 150 -8.03 -17.90 -0.97
CA CYS A 150 -6.73 -17.47 -1.49
C CYS A 150 -6.84 -16.23 -2.38
N GLU A 151 -8.07 -15.86 -2.80
CA GLU A 151 -8.35 -14.79 -3.78
C GLU A 151 -7.53 -14.93 -5.07
N SER A 152 -7.38 -16.19 -5.54
CA SER A 152 -6.50 -16.55 -6.65
C SER A 152 -7.16 -17.53 -7.60
N PHE A 153 -6.81 -17.41 -8.90
CA PHE A 153 -7.14 -18.39 -9.91
C PHE A 153 -6.07 -19.49 -9.99
N TRP A 154 -6.51 -20.71 -10.19
CA TRP A 154 -5.67 -21.90 -10.34
C TRP A 154 -5.95 -22.57 -11.68
N THR A 155 -4.90 -23.01 -12.34
CA THR A 155 -5.03 -23.91 -13.50
C THR A 155 -5.30 -25.34 -13.01
N GLU A 156 -5.88 -26.19 -13.88
CA GLU A 156 -6.12 -27.59 -13.54
C GLU A 156 -4.86 -28.34 -13.07
N SER A 157 -3.71 -28.03 -13.69
CA SER A 157 -2.42 -28.61 -13.33
C SER A 157 -1.88 -28.18 -11.95
N GLN A 158 -2.38 -27.09 -11.41
CA GLN A 158 -2.00 -26.58 -10.09
C GLN A 158 -2.86 -27.13 -8.96
N LEU A 159 -4.03 -27.70 -9.28
CA LEU A 159 -4.89 -28.28 -8.27
C LEU A 159 -4.26 -29.56 -7.68
N LYS A 160 -4.46 -29.79 -6.39
CA LYS A 160 -4.13 -31.04 -5.68
C LYS A 160 -5.42 -31.80 -5.40
N ASP A 161 -5.58 -32.96 -6.02
CA ASP A 161 -6.79 -33.80 -5.92
C ASP A 161 -8.08 -33.01 -6.24
N GLY A 162 -8.03 -32.13 -7.25
CA GLY A 162 -9.15 -31.29 -7.66
C GLY A 162 -9.50 -30.15 -6.69
N LYS A 163 -8.61 -29.82 -5.75
CA LYS A 163 -8.79 -28.77 -4.73
C LYS A 163 -7.68 -27.74 -4.79
N CYS A 164 -7.92 -26.59 -4.14
CA CYS A 164 -6.90 -25.57 -3.92
C CYS A 164 -5.68 -26.18 -3.21
N PRO A 165 -4.45 -25.88 -3.65
CA PRO A 165 -3.23 -26.46 -3.07
C PRO A 165 -2.87 -25.90 -1.68
N ASP A 166 -3.50 -24.76 -1.26
CA ASP A 166 -3.29 -24.07 0.04
C ASP A 166 -4.35 -24.45 1.07
#